data_626148208f0c41d35a7ab2ed82c06548
#
_entry.id   626148208f0c41d35a7ab2ed82c06548
#
_cell.length_a   1.000
_cell.length_b   1.000
_cell.length_c   1.000
_cell.angle_alpha   90.00
_cell.angle_beta   90.00
_cell.angle_gamma   90.00
#
_symmetry.space_group_name_H-M   'P 1'
#
loop_
_entity.id
_entity.type
_entity.pdbx_description
1 polymer ?
#
loop_
_entity_poly.entity_id
_entity_poly.type
_entity_poly.pdbx_seq_one_letter_code
_entity_poly.pdbx_strand_id
1 'polypeptide(L)'
;YTDYISATEYDRFKKSIDNAFAYRKDALMHMDRNMTCIYIFGESSCGKTTYSKQLAIEKGYSFYISSGSNDPLDGYRGEDCLILDDVRPEDFNVSDFLKILDNNTQSTVKSRYRNKMIECQLLILTTSMSMPVFFRRLIGCNTEQIKQFERRCELYVEMSEQTMKTYIYQRKSGKYQYVDTYANPVSAQYKKVDRTRDECVDRVQALLMPKRVATNYECEFNDNPPRDVVLRFENWEQQKLPNISSK
;
A
#
# COMPACT_ATOMS: atom_id res chain seq x y z
N TYR A 1 -16.47 -13.14 -10.27
CA TYR A 1 -17.50 -13.72 -11.16
C TYR A 1 -16.90 -14.58 -12.25
N THR A 2 -15.79 -14.14 -12.85
CA THR A 2 -15.10 -14.85 -13.95
C THR A 2 -14.68 -16.28 -13.59
N ASP A 3 -14.54 -16.57 -12.32
CA ASP A 3 -14.18 -17.91 -11.81
C ASP A 3 -15.37 -18.86 -11.65
N TYR A 4 -16.61 -18.33 -11.70
CA TYR A 4 -17.82 -19.07 -11.39
C TYR A 4 -18.87 -19.09 -12.51
N ILE A 5 -18.83 -18.11 -13.41
CA ILE A 5 -19.76 -17.98 -14.53
C ILE A 5 -19.03 -17.63 -15.82
N SER A 6 -19.49 -18.19 -16.94
CA SER A 6 -18.97 -17.87 -18.26
C SER A 6 -19.37 -16.44 -18.70
N ALA A 7 -18.65 -15.90 -19.69
CA ALA A 7 -18.95 -14.58 -20.25
C ALA A 7 -20.39 -14.49 -20.77
N THR A 8 -20.90 -15.56 -21.38
CA THR A 8 -22.26 -15.65 -21.93
C THR A 8 -23.31 -15.64 -20.81
N GLU A 9 -23.07 -16.37 -19.72
CA GLU A 9 -23.94 -16.35 -18.54
C GLU A 9 -23.93 -14.99 -17.86
N TYR A 10 -22.72 -14.38 -17.74
CA TYR A 10 -22.60 -13.03 -17.20
C TYR A 10 -23.44 -12.02 -18.00
N ASP A 11 -23.34 -12.02 -19.32
CA ASP A 11 -24.10 -11.11 -20.18
C ASP A 11 -25.62 -11.32 -20.03
N ARG A 12 -26.04 -12.59 -19.98
CA ARG A 12 -27.46 -12.97 -19.78
C ARG A 12 -28.02 -12.46 -18.45
N PHE A 13 -27.20 -12.50 -17.38
CA PHE A 13 -27.66 -12.17 -16.03
C PHE A 13 -27.18 -10.79 -15.55
N LYS A 14 -26.47 -10.04 -16.37
CA LYS A 14 -25.86 -8.76 -16.02
C LYS A 14 -26.82 -7.79 -15.31
N LYS A 15 -28.03 -7.61 -15.83
CA LYS A 15 -29.04 -6.74 -15.23
C LYS A 15 -29.48 -7.21 -13.84
N SER A 16 -29.63 -8.51 -13.64
CA SER A 16 -29.99 -9.10 -12.35
C SER A 16 -28.86 -8.96 -11.33
N ILE A 17 -27.63 -9.13 -11.78
CA ILE A 17 -26.40 -8.92 -10.99
C ILE A 17 -26.30 -7.44 -10.59
N ASP A 18 -26.46 -6.50 -11.51
CA ASP A 18 -26.41 -5.07 -11.24
C ASP A 18 -27.52 -4.65 -10.23
N ASN A 19 -28.74 -5.20 -10.37
CA ASN A 19 -29.83 -4.98 -9.43
C ASN A 19 -29.53 -5.52 -8.02
N ALA A 20 -28.92 -6.71 -7.94
CA ALA A 20 -28.52 -7.30 -6.66
C ALA A 20 -27.45 -6.45 -5.95
N PHE A 21 -26.50 -5.90 -6.69
CA PHE A 21 -25.54 -4.95 -6.14
C PHE A 21 -26.17 -3.64 -5.68
N ALA A 22 -27.13 -3.10 -6.43
CA ALA A 22 -27.85 -1.90 -6.03
C ALA A 22 -28.64 -2.13 -4.74
N TYR A 23 -29.33 -3.27 -4.64
CA TYR A 23 -30.05 -3.66 -3.44
C TYR A 23 -29.12 -3.83 -2.23
N ARG A 24 -28.00 -4.53 -2.41
CA ARG A 24 -26.99 -4.68 -1.34
C ARG A 24 -26.47 -3.33 -0.88
N LYS A 25 -26.18 -2.43 -1.81
CA LYS A 25 -25.73 -1.08 -1.50
C LYS A 25 -26.73 -0.32 -0.63
N ASP A 26 -28.02 -0.37 -0.96
CA ASP A 26 -29.08 0.27 -0.17
C ASP A 26 -29.17 -0.33 1.23
N ALA A 27 -29.11 -1.65 1.36
CA ALA A 27 -29.11 -2.32 2.65
C ALA A 27 -27.92 -1.89 3.52
N LEU A 28 -26.73 -1.78 2.95
CA LEU A 28 -25.51 -1.35 3.64
C LEU A 28 -25.56 0.13 4.09
N MET A 29 -26.26 1.00 3.36
CA MET A 29 -26.40 2.41 3.75
C MET A 29 -27.11 2.61 5.09
N HIS A 30 -27.89 1.64 5.54
CA HIS A 30 -28.62 1.65 6.80
C HIS A 30 -27.93 0.87 7.94
N MET A 31 -26.75 0.31 7.69
CA MET A 31 -25.98 -0.43 8.68
C MET A 31 -24.81 0.40 9.20
N ASP A 32 -24.53 0.25 10.49
CA ASP A 32 -23.31 0.80 11.06
C ASP A 32 -22.09 0.05 10.53
N ARG A 33 -21.02 0.78 10.34
CA ARG A 33 -19.75 0.25 9.89
C ARG A 33 -18.94 -0.20 11.12
N ASN A 34 -18.42 -1.42 11.09
CA ASN A 34 -17.53 -1.96 12.13
C ASN A 34 -16.21 -2.34 11.49
N MET A 35 -15.30 -1.38 11.40
CA MET A 35 -14.02 -1.55 10.74
C MET A 35 -12.87 -1.25 11.70
N THR A 36 -11.88 -2.14 11.72
CA THR A 36 -10.60 -1.88 12.39
C THR A 36 -9.62 -1.30 11.38
N CYS A 37 -8.96 -0.20 11.73
CA CYS A 37 -7.92 0.42 10.92
C CYS A 37 -6.55 0.24 11.55
N ILE A 38 -5.59 -0.22 10.75
CA ILE A 38 -4.19 -0.40 11.14
C ILE A 38 -3.31 0.49 10.27
N TYR A 39 -2.48 1.31 10.91
CA TYR A 39 -1.47 2.12 10.23
C TYR A 39 -0.08 1.48 10.43
N ILE A 40 0.55 1.04 9.34
CA ILE A 40 1.87 0.40 9.34
C ILE A 40 2.85 1.31 8.62
N PHE A 41 3.87 1.77 9.32
CA PHE A 41 4.93 2.53 8.70
C PHE A 41 6.30 1.90 8.94
N GLY A 42 7.25 2.21 8.08
CA GLY A 42 8.62 1.73 8.16
C GLY A 42 9.35 1.89 6.84
N GLU A 43 10.63 1.63 6.86
CA GLU A 43 11.49 1.74 5.68
C GLU A 43 11.00 0.87 4.50
N SER A 44 11.48 1.22 3.31
CA SER A 44 11.22 0.40 2.12
C SER A 44 11.77 -1.01 2.33
N SER A 45 11.10 -2.00 1.76
CA SER A 45 11.52 -3.40 1.80
C SER A 45 11.57 -4.07 3.18
N CYS A 46 10.98 -3.47 4.24
CA CYS A 46 10.84 -4.15 5.53
C CYS A 46 9.66 -5.16 5.57
N GLY A 47 8.92 -5.34 4.47
CA GLY A 47 7.90 -6.37 4.34
C GLY A 47 6.47 -5.95 4.68
N LYS A 48 6.16 -4.65 4.77
CA LYS A 48 4.82 -4.12 5.12
C LYS A 48 3.68 -4.74 4.32
N THR A 49 3.79 -4.71 2.99
CA THR A 49 2.78 -5.26 2.09
C THR A 49 2.60 -6.76 2.28
N THR A 50 3.71 -7.50 2.42
CA THR A 50 3.68 -8.95 2.64
C THR A 50 3.01 -9.29 3.97
N TYR A 51 3.38 -8.57 5.04
CA TYR A 51 2.76 -8.72 6.35
C TYR A 51 1.24 -8.44 6.31
N SER A 52 0.84 -7.36 5.63
CA SER A 52 -0.58 -7.00 5.47
C SER A 52 -1.39 -8.11 4.78
N LYS A 53 -0.82 -8.72 3.73
CA LYS A 53 -1.43 -9.87 3.03
C LYS A 53 -1.54 -11.10 3.95
N GLN A 54 -0.46 -11.43 4.66
CA GLN A 54 -0.46 -12.57 5.58
C GLN A 54 -1.51 -12.39 6.69
N LEU A 55 -1.59 -11.18 7.25
CA LEU A 55 -2.58 -10.86 8.28
C LEU A 55 -4.02 -11.04 7.78
N ALA A 56 -4.32 -10.61 6.55
CA ALA A 56 -5.64 -10.83 5.94
C ALA A 56 -5.93 -12.32 5.74
N ILE A 57 -4.96 -13.07 5.24
CA ILE A 57 -5.08 -14.53 5.02
C ILE A 57 -5.28 -15.27 6.34
N GLU A 58 -4.51 -14.95 7.39
CA GLU A 58 -4.64 -15.58 8.72
C GLU A 58 -6.00 -15.32 9.37
N LYS A 59 -6.61 -14.16 9.06
CA LYS A 59 -7.98 -13.87 9.50
C LYS A 59 -9.06 -14.52 8.63
N GLY A 60 -8.69 -15.20 7.54
CA GLY A 60 -9.62 -15.79 6.59
C GLY A 60 -10.34 -14.72 5.74
N TYR A 61 -9.79 -13.53 5.60
CA TYR A 61 -10.39 -12.42 4.86
C TYR A 61 -10.00 -12.45 3.39
N SER A 62 -10.98 -12.22 2.52
CA SER A 62 -10.71 -11.75 1.16
C SER A 62 -10.07 -10.37 1.22
N PHE A 63 -9.12 -10.07 0.32
CA PHE A 63 -8.46 -8.77 0.37
C PHE A 63 -8.28 -8.14 -1.01
N TYR A 64 -8.37 -6.83 -1.05
CA TYR A 64 -7.99 -6.00 -2.19
C TYR A 64 -6.80 -5.12 -1.81
N ILE A 65 -5.83 -5.01 -2.73
CA ILE A 65 -4.65 -4.17 -2.56
C ILE A 65 -4.70 -3.04 -3.58
N SER A 66 -4.64 -1.83 -3.08
CA SER A 66 -4.48 -0.62 -3.87
C SER A 66 -3.09 -0.03 -3.66
N SER A 67 -2.35 0.16 -4.74
CA SER A 67 -1.04 0.80 -4.73
C SER A 67 -1.17 2.27 -5.13
N GLY A 68 -1.66 3.12 -4.23
CA GLY A 68 -1.64 4.58 -4.32
C GLY A 68 -1.80 5.18 -5.73
N SER A 69 -2.92 4.97 -6.37
CA SER A 69 -3.25 5.60 -7.65
C SER A 69 -4.27 6.71 -7.45
N ASN A 70 -4.54 7.50 -8.50
CA ASN A 70 -5.57 8.54 -8.52
C ASN A 70 -6.98 8.04 -8.09
N ASP A 71 -7.20 6.73 -8.01
CA ASP A 71 -8.40 6.10 -7.51
C ASP A 71 -8.07 4.82 -6.74
N PRO A 72 -7.77 4.92 -5.44
CA PRO A 72 -7.36 3.77 -4.64
C PRO A 72 -8.46 2.72 -4.47
N LEU A 73 -9.69 3.01 -4.84
CA LEU A 73 -10.83 2.11 -4.69
C LEU A 73 -11.31 1.51 -6.01
N ASP A 74 -10.68 1.81 -7.16
CA ASP A 74 -11.22 1.42 -8.47
C ASP A 74 -11.48 -0.09 -8.59
N GLY A 75 -10.55 -0.92 -8.15
CA GLY A 75 -10.69 -2.38 -8.16
C GLY A 75 -11.43 -2.99 -6.96
N TYR A 76 -11.71 -2.21 -5.91
CA TYR A 76 -12.37 -2.72 -4.70
C TYR A 76 -13.81 -3.16 -4.98
N ARG A 77 -14.19 -4.35 -4.52
CA ARG A 77 -15.49 -4.99 -4.80
C ARG A 77 -16.23 -5.45 -3.53
N GLY A 78 -15.82 -4.98 -2.36
CA GLY A 78 -16.40 -5.37 -1.08
C GLY A 78 -15.63 -6.49 -0.40
N GLU A 79 -14.32 -6.60 -0.64
CA GLU A 79 -13.44 -7.53 0.06
C GLU A 79 -13.40 -7.20 1.57
N ASP A 80 -13.20 -8.22 2.39
CA ASP A 80 -13.20 -8.11 3.86
C ASP A 80 -12.02 -7.29 4.38
N CYS A 81 -10.91 -7.24 3.66
CA CYS A 81 -9.74 -6.45 3.98
C CYS A 81 -9.37 -5.53 2.81
N LEU A 82 -9.23 -4.25 3.09
CA LEU A 82 -8.70 -3.25 2.17
C LEU A 82 -7.28 -2.87 2.58
N ILE A 83 -6.32 -3.12 1.71
CA ILE A 83 -4.92 -2.74 1.91
C ILE A 83 -4.60 -1.57 0.99
N LEU A 84 -4.39 -0.39 1.56
CA LEU A 84 -3.87 0.78 0.86
C LEU A 84 -2.35 0.77 1.00
N ASP A 85 -1.68 0.34 -0.07
CA ASP A 85 -0.24 0.06 -0.03
C ASP A 85 0.57 1.26 -0.52
N ASP A 86 1.66 1.55 0.21
CA ASP A 86 2.59 2.66 -0.04
C ASP A 86 1.90 4.01 -0.25
N VAL A 87 0.91 4.30 0.61
CA VAL A 87 0.14 5.54 0.51
C VAL A 87 1.01 6.77 0.78
N ARG A 88 0.72 7.83 0.03
CA ARG A 88 1.36 9.14 0.16
C ARG A 88 0.33 10.22 0.46
N PRO A 89 0.72 11.30 1.17
CA PRO A 89 -0.21 12.40 1.46
C PRO A 89 -0.83 13.01 0.22
N GLU A 90 -0.11 13.00 -0.90
CA GLU A 90 -0.52 13.60 -2.17
C GLU A 90 -1.63 12.80 -2.88
N ASP A 91 -1.81 11.52 -2.51
CA ASP A 91 -2.79 10.62 -3.14
C ASP A 91 -4.24 10.93 -2.68
N PHE A 92 -4.41 11.72 -1.63
CA PHE A 92 -5.72 11.93 -1.00
C PHE A 92 -6.00 13.41 -0.72
N ASN A 93 -7.29 13.76 -0.81
CA ASN A 93 -7.75 14.92 -0.09
C ASN A 93 -8.23 14.54 1.32
N VAL A 94 -8.16 15.48 2.26
CA VAL A 94 -8.48 15.25 3.68
C VAL A 94 -9.89 14.69 3.89
N SER A 95 -10.88 15.23 3.17
CA SER A 95 -12.28 14.83 3.34
C SER A 95 -12.53 13.39 2.89
N ASP A 96 -12.01 13.01 1.72
CA ASP A 96 -12.22 11.65 1.21
C ASP A 96 -11.42 10.63 2.02
N PHE A 97 -10.21 11.01 2.48
CA PHE A 97 -9.43 10.14 3.35
C PHE A 97 -10.09 9.91 4.71
N LEU A 98 -10.67 10.95 5.32
CA LEU A 98 -11.49 10.81 6.53
C LEU A 98 -12.70 9.88 6.33
N LYS A 99 -13.35 9.90 5.17
CA LYS A 99 -14.45 8.98 4.86
C LYS A 99 -13.97 7.54 4.69
N ILE A 100 -12.80 7.33 4.07
CA ILE A 100 -12.19 6.00 3.95
C ILE A 100 -11.93 5.41 5.33
N LEU A 101 -11.38 6.21 6.24
CA LEU A 101 -11.02 5.81 7.60
C LEU A 101 -12.19 5.80 8.59
N ASP A 102 -13.38 6.24 8.19
CA ASP A 102 -14.51 6.22 9.12
C ASP A 102 -14.91 4.79 9.44
N ASN A 103 -14.80 4.42 10.70
CA ASN A 103 -15.04 3.08 11.20
C ASN A 103 -16.41 2.88 11.85
N ASN A 104 -17.26 3.90 11.84
CA ASN A 104 -18.58 3.83 12.44
C ASN A 104 -19.71 4.11 11.44
N THR A 105 -19.53 5.08 10.52
CA THR A 105 -20.59 5.54 9.64
C THR A 105 -20.35 5.05 8.20
N GLN A 106 -21.35 4.44 7.61
CA GLN A 106 -21.33 4.14 6.19
C GLN A 106 -21.35 5.44 5.39
N SER A 107 -20.34 5.63 4.56
CA SER A 107 -20.26 6.76 3.65
C SER A 107 -19.77 6.32 2.28
N THR A 108 -20.31 6.97 1.25
CA THR A 108 -19.80 6.75 -0.10
C THR A 108 -18.53 7.56 -0.31
N VAL A 109 -17.51 6.91 -0.80
CA VAL A 109 -16.25 7.55 -1.18
C VAL A 109 -16.24 7.75 -2.69
N LYS A 110 -15.73 8.89 -3.14
CA LYS A 110 -15.57 9.16 -4.58
C LYS A 110 -14.60 8.16 -5.19
N SER A 111 -15.02 7.53 -6.27
CA SER A 111 -14.20 6.72 -7.16
C SER A 111 -14.45 7.18 -8.60
N ARG A 112 -13.51 6.95 -9.49
CA ARG A 112 -13.44 7.55 -10.85
C ARG A 112 -14.73 7.44 -11.66
N TYR A 113 -15.43 6.31 -11.56
CA TYR A 113 -16.64 6.03 -12.36
C TYR A 113 -17.90 5.85 -11.52
N ARG A 114 -17.78 5.49 -10.26
CA ARG A 114 -18.91 5.25 -9.35
C ARG A 114 -18.50 5.51 -7.91
N ASN A 115 -19.33 6.17 -7.13
CA ASN A 115 -19.13 6.24 -5.69
C ASN A 115 -19.18 4.83 -5.10
N LYS A 116 -18.12 4.44 -4.39
CA LYS A 116 -18.02 3.12 -3.75
C LYS A 116 -18.30 3.20 -2.26
N MET A 117 -18.91 2.16 -1.76
CA MET A 117 -19.03 1.93 -0.33
C MET A 117 -17.86 1.05 0.13
N ILE A 118 -17.35 1.34 1.29
CA ILE A 118 -16.30 0.54 1.90
C ILE A 118 -16.96 -0.38 2.93
N GLU A 119 -16.90 -1.68 2.64
CA GLU A 119 -17.56 -2.72 3.43
C GLU A 119 -16.55 -3.53 4.24
N CYS A 120 -15.25 -3.25 4.10
CA CYS A 120 -14.21 -4.03 4.74
C CYS A 120 -14.31 -3.97 6.27
N GLN A 121 -13.98 -5.10 6.90
CA GLN A 121 -13.84 -5.24 8.34
C GLN A 121 -12.46 -4.80 8.82
N LEU A 122 -11.47 -4.86 7.92
CA LEU A 122 -10.10 -4.50 8.18
C LEU A 122 -9.57 -3.56 7.09
N LEU A 123 -9.07 -2.40 7.51
CA LEU A 123 -8.35 -1.47 6.66
C LEU A 123 -6.88 -1.41 7.11
N ILE A 124 -5.96 -1.66 6.20
CA ILE A 124 -4.53 -1.55 6.47
C ILE A 124 -3.94 -0.48 5.57
N LEU A 125 -3.28 0.50 6.19
CA LEU A 125 -2.51 1.53 5.51
C LEU A 125 -1.03 1.19 5.65
N THR A 126 -0.31 1.10 4.54
CA THR A 126 1.15 1.00 4.60
C THR A 126 1.80 2.23 4.00
N THR A 127 2.90 2.68 4.58
CA THR A 127 3.65 3.86 4.11
C THR A 127 5.08 3.84 4.66
N SER A 128 5.93 4.69 4.11
CA SER A 128 7.27 4.94 4.64
C SER A 128 7.30 6.06 5.70
N MET A 129 6.18 6.76 5.91
CA MET A 129 6.12 7.93 6.79
C MET A 129 5.47 7.60 8.11
N SER A 130 6.01 8.12 9.21
CA SER A 130 5.31 8.08 10.49
C SER A 130 4.01 8.89 10.43
N MET A 131 3.02 8.51 11.21
CA MET A 131 1.70 9.13 11.19
C MET A 131 1.75 10.67 11.38
N PRO A 132 2.53 11.24 12.31
CA PRO A 132 2.63 12.68 12.45
C PRO A 132 3.24 13.38 11.22
N VAL A 133 4.17 12.72 10.53
CA VAL A 133 4.79 13.28 9.31
C VAL A 133 3.81 13.23 8.16
N PHE A 134 3.12 12.11 7.99
CA PHE A 134 2.12 11.91 6.94
C PHE A 134 1.02 12.98 7.00
N PHE A 135 0.39 13.13 8.17
CA PHE A 135 -0.73 14.07 8.30
C PHE A 135 -0.32 15.54 8.25
N ARG A 136 0.90 15.88 8.67
CA ARG A 136 1.41 17.25 8.46
C ARG A 136 1.63 17.60 6.99
N ARG A 137 1.92 16.59 6.16
CA ARG A 137 2.09 16.79 4.71
C ARG A 137 0.77 16.73 3.94
N LEU A 138 -0.26 16.17 4.52
CA LEU A 138 -1.59 16.12 3.88
C LEU A 138 -2.13 17.53 3.73
N ILE A 139 -2.30 17.99 2.49
CA ILE A 139 -2.67 19.37 2.15
C ILE A 139 -4.03 19.73 2.77
N GLY A 140 -4.08 20.84 3.49
CA GLY A 140 -5.30 21.35 4.15
C GLY A 140 -5.65 20.64 5.45
N CYS A 141 -4.79 19.76 5.98
CA CYS A 141 -5.03 19.09 7.26
C CYS A 141 -4.72 20.01 8.43
N ASN A 142 -5.67 20.19 9.32
CA ASN A 142 -5.51 20.94 10.56
C ASN A 142 -5.36 20.01 11.78
N THR A 143 -5.05 20.60 12.95
CA THR A 143 -4.82 19.83 14.18
C THR A 143 -6.01 18.98 14.61
N GLU A 144 -7.24 19.45 14.39
CA GLU A 144 -8.45 18.71 14.71
C GLU A 144 -8.60 17.48 13.80
N GLN A 145 -8.36 17.65 12.51
CA GLN A 145 -8.38 16.56 11.54
C GLN A 145 -7.31 15.51 11.83
N ILE A 146 -6.10 15.93 12.25
CA ILE A 146 -5.06 14.99 12.69
C ILE A 146 -5.58 14.10 13.82
N LYS A 147 -6.21 14.68 14.84
CA LYS A 147 -6.83 13.91 15.94
C LYS A 147 -7.94 12.98 15.46
N GLN A 148 -8.69 13.39 14.43
CA GLN A 148 -9.70 12.53 13.83
C GLN A 148 -9.10 11.33 13.10
N PHE A 149 -7.95 11.48 12.42
CA PHE A 149 -7.21 10.38 11.82
C PHE A 149 -6.66 9.43 12.87
N GLU A 150 -5.96 9.97 13.87
CA GLU A 150 -5.39 9.18 14.96
C GLU A 150 -6.45 8.31 15.65
N ARG A 151 -7.59 8.88 15.95
CA ARG A 151 -8.71 8.18 16.60
C ARG A 151 -9.29 7.03 15.76
N ARG A 152 -9.23 7.13 14.42
CA ARG A 152 -9.74 6.13 13.51
C ARG A 152 -8.78 4.99 13.27
N CYS A 153 -7.48 5.24 13.38
CA CYS A 153 -6.46 4.21 13.29
C CYS A 153 -6.23 3.59 14.67
N GLU A 154 -6.91 2.48 14.96
CA GLU A 154 -6.84 1.84 16.27
C GLU A 154 -5.44 1.35 16.62
N LEU A 155 -4.76 0.73 15.64
CA LEU A 155 -3.41 0.21 15.78
C LEU A 155 -2.43 1.02 14.93
N TYR A 156 -1.28 1.33 15.53
CA TYR A 156 -0.15 1.96 14.91
C TYR A 156 1.07 1.06 15.06
N VAL A 157 1.69 0.70 13.94
CA VAL A 157 2.80 -0.26 13.89
C VAL A 157 4.01 0.40 13.24
N GLU A 158 5.11 0.44 13.96
CA GLU A 158 6.43 0.81 13.45
C GLU A 158 7.18 -0.47 13.05
N MET A 159 7.33 -0.69 11.76
CA MET A 159 7.92 -1.90 11.21
C MET A 159 9.34 -1.64 10.71
N SER A 160 10.30 -2.35 11.26
CA SER A 160 11.67 -2.41 10.78
C SER A 160 11.94 -3.76 10.10
N GLU A 161 13.14 -3.95 9.58
CA GLU A 161 13.52 -5.25 9.03
C GLU A 161 13.44 -6.38 10.07
N GLN A 162 13.79 -6.11 11.33
CA GLN A 162 13.87 -7.14 12.37
C GLN A 162 12.67 -7.16 13.30
N THR A 163 12.04 -6.03 13.54
CA THR A 163 11.05 -5.87 14.61
C THR A 163 9.83 -5.07 14.18
N MET A 164 8.73 -5.29 14.90
CA MET A 164 7.49 -4.51 14.83
C MET A 164 7.17 -3.99 16.22
N LYS A 165 7.22 -2.66 16.41
CA LYS A 165 6.72 -2.01 17.63
C LYS A 165 5.26 -1.67 17.44
N THR A 166 4.43 -2.05 18.38
CA THR A 166 2.98 -1.91 18.30
C THR A 166 2.46 -0.91 19.32
N TYR A 167 1.51 -0.11 18.89
CA TYR A 167 0.86 0.90 19.71
C TYR A 167 -0.65 0.85 19.49
N ILE A 168 -1.43 1.06 20.57
CA ILE A 168 -2.89 1.14 20.51
C ILE A 168 -3.36 2.54 20.91
N TYR A 169 -4.37 3.04 20.19
CA TYR A 169 -4.96 4.34 20.48
C TYR A 169 -5.84 4.28 21.74
N GLN A 170 -5.55 5.11 22.71
CA GLN A 170 -6.30 5.22 23.96
C GLN A 170 -7.28 6.37 23.89
N ARG A 171 -8.57 6.07 23.82
CA ARG A 171 -9.64 7.07 23.64
C ARG A 171 -9.70 8.09 24.77
N LYS A 172 -9.39 7.69 26.02
CA LYS A 172 -9.43 8.60 27.18
C LYS A 172 -8.31 9.62 27.15
N SER A 173 -7.10 9.21 26.84
CA SER A 173 -5.93 10.11 26.78
C SER A 173 -5.75 10.81 25.45
N GLY A 174 -6.39 10.31 24.38
CA GLY A 174 -6.22 10.80 23.02
C GLY A 174 -4.81 10.57 22.48
N LYS A 175 -4.11 9.51 22.92
CA LYS A 175 -2.74 9.20 22.56
C LYS A 175 -2.55 7.72 22.29
N TYR A 176 -1.53 7.40 21.50
CA TYR A 176 -1.06 6.03 21.33
C TYR A 176 -0.24 5.59 22.54
N GLN A 177 -0.57 4.42 23.05
CA GLN A 177 0.17 3.73 24.11
C GLN A 177 0.97 2.60 23.47
N TYR A 178 2.26 2.54 23.77
CA TYR A 178 3.11 1.40 23.42
C TYR A 178 2.58 0.13 24.08
N VAL A 179 2.53 -0.95 23.32
CA VAL A 179 2.09 -2.26 23.79
C VAL A 179 3.27 -3.20 23.93
N ASP A 180 3.94 -3.54 22.81
CA ASP A 180 5.05 -4.47 22.79
C ASP A 180 5.85 -4.38 21.49
N THR A 181 7.00 -5.06 21.48
CA THR A 181 7.85 -5.25 20.30
C THR A 181 7.91 -6.72 19.93
N TYR A 182 7.45 -7.04 18.74
CA TYR A 182 7.46 -8.39 18.17
C TYR A 182 8.56 -8.53 17.11
N ALA A 183 9.03 -9.76 16.89
CA ALA A 183 9.87 -10.04 15.75
C ALA A 183 9.07 -9.84 14.45
N ASN A 184 9.72 -9.31 13.41
CA ASN A 184 9.09 -9.17 12.10
C ASN A 184 8.98 -10.56 11.43
N PRO A 185 7.77 -11.11 11.25
CA PRO A 185 7.61 -12.47 10.72
C PRO A 185 8.01 -12.58 9.26
N VAL A 186 8.00 -11.47 8.52
CA VAL A 186 8.35 -11.45 7.10
C VAL A 186 9.84 -11.56 6.89
N SER A 187 10.65 -10.90 7.71
CA SER A 187 12.10 -10.94 7.58
C SER A 187 12.69 -12.33 7.83
N ALA A 188 12.04 -13.12 8.68
CA ALA A 188 12.42 -14.50 8.93
C ALA A 188 12.24 -15.40 7.67
N GLN A 189 11.30 -15.04 6.79
CA GLN A 189 10.98 -15.79 5.57
C GLN A 189 11.83 -15.36 4.37
N TYR A 190 12.23 -14.09 4.33
CA TYR A 190 12.90 -13.48 3.18
C TYR A 190 14.26 -12.91 3.60
N LYS A 191 15.28 -13.78 3.65
CA LYS A 191 16.65 -13.29 3.85
C LYS A 191 17.07 -12.49 2.63
N LYS A 192 17.46 -11.25 2.84
CA LYS A 192 18.13 -10.43 1.83
C LYS A 192 19.56 -10.95 1.69
N VAL A 193 19.78 -11.79 0.71
CA VAL A 193 21.13 -12.29 0.38
C VAL A 193 21.49 -11.70 -0.97
N ASP A 194 22.63 -11.03 -1.02
CA ASP A 194 23.17 -10.55 -2.28
C ASP A 194 23.60 -11.74 -3.13
N ARG A 195 23.28 -11.68 -4.42
CA ARG A 195 23.67 -12.69 -5.37
C ARG A 195 25.16 -12.56 -5.69
N THR A 196 25.82 -13.67 -5.87
CA THR A 196 27.13 -13.71 -6.48
C THR A 196 27.07 -13.21 -7.93
N ARG A 197 28.21 -12.84 -8.49
CA ARG A 197 28.29 -12.38 -9.89
C ARG A 197 27.72 -13.42 -10.86
N ASP A 198 28.04 -14.69 -10.68
CA ASP A 198 27.59 -15.76 -11.56
C ASP A 198 26.06 -15.91 -11.49
N GLU A 199 25.50 -15.92 -10.30
CA GLU A 199 24.03 -15.92 -10.10
C GLU A 199 23.35 -14.70 -10.73
N CYS A 200 23.99 -13.52 -10.71
CA CYS A 200 23.49 -12.34 -11.40
C CYS A 200 23.51 -12.53 -12.92
N VAL A 201 24.60 -13.06 -13.47
CA VAL A 201 24.74 -13.35 -14.90
C VAL A 201 23.69 -14.34 -15.35
N ASP A 202 23.55 -15.46 -14.64
CA ASP A 202 22.53 -16.48 -14.92
C ASP A 202 21.13 -15.91 -14.88
N ARG A 203 20.85 -15.06 -13.88
CA ARG A 203 19.55 -14.39 -13.76
C ARG A 203 19.26 -13.44 -14.92
N VAL A 204 20.26 -12.65 -15.32
CA VAL A 204 20.15 -11.75 -16.47
C VAL A 204 19.92 -12.56 -17.77
N GLN A 205 20.67 -13.65 -17.96
CA GLN A 205 20.48 -14.52 -19.11
C GLN A 205 19.08 -15.16 -19.14
N ALA A 206 18.61 -15.65 -18.01
CA ALA A 206 17.27 -16.24 -17.90
C ALA A 206 16.13 -15.24 -18.17
N LEU A 207 16.30 -13.97 -17.78
CA LEU A 207 15.26 -12.94 -17.92
C LEU A 207 15.28 -12.25 -19.29
N LEU A 208 16.46 -11.93 -19.79
CA LEU A 208 16.60 -11.08 -20.98
C LEU A 208 17.01 -11.86 -22.24
N MET A 209 17.47 -13.11 -22.08
CA MET A 209 18.03 -13.90 -23.19
C MET A 209 18.98 -13.08 -24.09
N PRO A 210 19.93 -12.30 -23.53
CA PRO A 210 20.78 -11.46 -24.31
C PRO A 210 21.69 -12.33 -25.20
N LYS A 211 21.77 -12.02 -26.47
CA LYS A 211 22.83 -12.58 -27.33
C LYS A 211 24.16 -12.04 -26.82
N ARG A 212 25.05 -12.91 -26.34
CA ARG A 212 26.41 -12.49 -26.00
C ARG A 212 27.08 -11.91 -27.25
N VAL A 213 27.35 -10.63 -27.20
CA VAL A 213 28.28 -10.01 -28.14
C VAL A 213 29.67 -10.34 -27.59
N ALA A 214 30.49 -11.05 -28.36
CA ALA A 214 31.88 -11.28 -28.04
C ALA A 214 32.59 -9.92 -28.08
N THR A 215 32.68 -9.28 -26.94
CA THR A 215 33.50 -8.08 -26.79
C THR A 215 34.88 -8.56 -26.40
N ASN A 216 35.87 -8.24 -27.22
CA ASN A 216 37.32 -8.43 -26.88
C ASN A 216 37.78 -7.45 -25.80
N TYR A 217 36.87 -6.99 -24.93
CA TYR A 217 37.20 -6.23 -23.74
C TYR A 217 37.40 -7.23 -22.62
N GLU A 218 38.60 -7.63 -22.35
CA GLU A 218 39.04 -8.10 -21.06
C GLU A 218 38.83 -6.91 -20.08
N CYS A 219 37.62 -6.76 -19.55
CA CYS A 219 37.43 -5.96 -18.36
C CYS A 219 38.11 -6.77 -17.24
N GLU A 220 39.32 -6.39 -16.87
CA GLU A 220 39.87 -6.74 -15.58
C GLU A 220 38.89 -6.19 -14.52
N PHE A 221 38.01 -7.06 -14.06
CA PHE A 221 37.21 -6.77 -12.90
C PHE A 221 38.14 -6.87 -11.68
N ASN A 222 38.68 -5.74 -11.32
CA ASN A 222 39.25 -5.55 -10.00
C ASN A 222 38.12 -5.72 -8.99
N ASP A 223 38.32 -6.43 -7.89
CA ASP A 223 37.39 -6.63 -6.80
C ASP A 223 36.92 -5.30 -6.12
N ASN A 224 37.49 -4.20 -6.54
CA ASN A 224 37.01 -2.83 -6.34
C ASN A 224 36.50 -2.30 -7.67
N PRO A 225 35.16 -2.30 -7.92
CA PRO A 225 34.65 -1.60 -9.06
C PRO A 225 35.08 -0.12 -8.94
N PRO A 226 35.57 0.51 -10.04
CA PRO A 226 35.93 1.91 -10.01
C PRO A 226 34.71 2.66 -9.44
N ARG A 227 34.97 3.57 -8.49
CA ARG A 227 33.91 4.34 -7.79
C ARG A 227 32.93 5.06 -8.73
N ASP A 228 33.28 5.15 -9.99
CA ASP A 228 32.52 5.78 -11.08
C ASP A 228 31.49 4.85 -11.74
N VAL A 229 31.53 3.54 -11.48
CA VAL A 229 30.57 2.54 -12.02
C VAL A 229 29.47 2.21 -11.02
N VAL A 230 29.58 2.63 -9.78
CA VAL A 230 28.41 2.72 -8.90
C VAL A 230 27.52 3.78 -9.53
N LEU A 231 26.53 3.36 -10.29
CA LEU A 231 25.48 4.23 -10.82
C LEU A 231 24.91 4.99 -9.61
N ARG A 232 25.42 6.22 -9.44
CA ARG A 232 25.02 7.11 -8.38
C ARG A 232 23.65 7.64 -8.75
N PHE A 233 22.63 6.96 -8.34
CA PHE A 233 21.31 7.57 -8.23
C PHE A 233 21.31 8.78 -7.29
N GLU A 234 22.39 8.96 -6.52
CA GLU A 234 22.60 10.13 -5.65
C GLU A 234 22.77 11.46 -6.39
N ASN A 235 23.15 11.46 -7.65
CA ASN A 235 23.38 12.70 -8.44
C ASN A 235 22.29 13.02 -9.46
N TRP A 236 21.24 12.25 -9.54
CA TRP A 236 20.14 12.49 -10.46
C TRP A 236 19.37 13.78 -10.09
N GLU A 237 19.32 14.18 -8.81
CA GLU A 237 18.68 15.45 -8.37
C GLU A 237 19.47 16.71 -8.78
N GLN A 238 20.72 16.60 -9.19
CA GLN A 238 21.56 17.73 -9.56
C GLN A 238 21.65 18.03 -11.06
N GLN A 239 21.14 17.14 -11.92
CA GLN A 239 21.00 17.45 -13.34
C GLN A 239 19.74 18.29 -13.56
N LYS A 240 19.86 19.61 -13.29
CA LYS A 240 18.89 20.60 -13.75
C LYS A 240 18.78 20.47 -15.26
N LEU A 241 17.59 20.16 -15.74
CA LEU A 241 17.22 20.29 -17.15
C LEU A 241 17.66 21.68 -17.65
N PRO A 242 18.29 21.78 -18.81
CA PRO A 242 18.62 23.08 -19.37
C PRO A 242 17.34 23.89 -19.56
N ASN A 243 17.34 25.13 -19.09
CA ASN A 243 16.26 26.08 -19.26
C ASN A 243 15.83 26.12 -20.74
N ILE A 244 14.66 25.61 -21.05
CA ILE A 244 13.99 25.93 -22.29
C ILE A 244 13.44 27.34 -22.11
N SER A 245 14.25 28.34 -22.49
CA SER A 245 13.79 29.72 -22.63
C SER A 245 12.77 29.76 -23.76
N SER A 246 11.58 30.19 -23.40
CA SER A 246 10.51 30.61 -24.29
C SER A 246 11.02 31.57 -25.38
N LYS A 247 10.80 31.24 -26.61
CA LYS A 247 10.58 32.17 -27.69
C LYS A 247 9.24 31.84 -28.36
#